data_39865eb344f09d7cb6f5cfc23bad560f
#
_entry.id   39865eb344f09d7cb6f5cfc23bad560f
#
_cell.length_a   1.000
_cell.length_b   1.000
_cell.length_c   1.000
_cell.angle_alpha   90.00
_cell.angle_beta   90.00
_cell.angle_gamma   90.00
#
_symmetry.space_group_name_H-M   'P 1'
#
loop_
_entity.id
_entity.type
_entity.pdbx_description
1 polymer ?
#
loop_
_entity_poly.entity_id
_entity_poly.type
_entity_poly.pdbx_seq_one_letter_code
_entity_poly.pdbx_strand_id
1 'polypeptide(L)'
;MSRLPPLEPPYEPGVEDRLSAMMPPGVPPILLFRTFARNMPMTAAMDGWGRYELSKRLSLTLRDREVVIDRTTARCRCEYEWGVHVAFFAERASLTDAQISSLTCGDATDPCWPHDRDRLLIEAVDALHDTADVSDPAVGLAAGDPAGGVLL
;
A
#
# COMPACT_ATOMS: atom_id res chain seq x y z
N MET A 1 0.26 -0.46 22.03
CA MET A 1 -1.13 -0.92 22.18
C MET A 1 -2.05 0.01 21.41
N SER A 2 -3.00 -0.54 20.64
CA SER A 2 -4.03 0.27 19.95
C SER A 2 -4.89 1.01 20.97
N ARG A 3 -5.18 2.30 20.71
CA ARG A 3 -6.08 3.10 21.57
C ARG A 3 -7.55 2.71 21.37
N LEU A 4 -7.87 2.12 20.21
CA LEU A 4 -9.18 1.57 19.89
C LEU A 4 -9.02 0.06 19.71
N PRO A 5 -9.62 -0.76 20.60
CA PRO A 5 -9.56 -2.20 20.44
C PRO A 5 -10.34 -2.60 19.16
N PRO A 6 -9.85 -3.59 18.39
CA PRO A 6 -10.60 -4.14 17.28
C PRO A 6 -11.91 -4.78 17.77
N LEU A 7 -12.89 -4.92 16.89
CA LEU A 7 -14.05 -5.77 17.19
C LEU A 7 -13.60 -7.23 17.29
N GLU A 8 -14.19 -7.95 18.23
CA GLU A 8 -13.97 -9.39 18.41
C GLU A 8 -15.24 -10.18 18.07
N PRO A 9 -15.11 -11.40 17.54
CA PRO A 9 -16.26 -12.25 17.33
C PRO A 9 -16.95 -12.66 18.64
N PRO A 10 -18.26 -12.96 18.63
CA PRO A 10 -19.12 -12.99 17.44
C PRO A 10 -19.47 -11.58 16.94
N TYR A 11 -19.49 -11.42 15.62
CA TYR A 11 -19.91 -10.16 15.00
C TYR A 11 -21.40 -10.13 14.73
N GLU A 12 -21.96 -8.91 14.66
CA GLU A 12 -23.31 -8.75 14.11
C GLU A 12 -23.31 -9.13 12.61
N PRO A 13 -24.42 -9.68 12.07
CA PRO A 13 -24.47 -10.22 10.71
C PRO A 13 -23.96 -9.24 9.63
N GLY A 14 -24.37 -7.99 9.68
CA GLY A 14 -23.91 -6.99 8.69
C GLY A 14 -22.43 -6.61 8.81
N VAL A 15 -21.84 -6.75 10.01
CA VAL A 15 -20.41 -6.56 10.25
C VAL A 15 -19.61 -7.75 9.73
N GLU A 16 -20.07 -8.96 10.01
CA GLU A 16 -19.43 -10.19 9.57
C GLU A 16 -19.36 -10.27 8.04
N ASP A 17 -20.48 -9.99 7.37
CA ASP A 17 -20.55 -9.97 5.90
C ASP A 17 -19.56 -8.96 5.30
N ARG A 18 -19.51 -7.77 5.87
CA ARG A 18 -18.59 -6.72 5.41
C ARG A 18 -17.13 -7.12 5.60
N LEU A 19 -16.78 -7.57 6.79
CA LEU A 19 -15.42 -7.99 7.09
C LEU A 19 -14.96 -9.15 6.19
N SER A 20 -15.84 -10.12 5.97
CA SER A 20 -15.56 -11.25 5.08
C SER A 20 -15.37 -10.80 3.62
N ALA A 21 -16.14 -9.81 3.16
CA ALA A 21 -16.02 -9.26 1.80
C ALA A 21 -14.73 -8.44 1.57
N MET A 22 -14.08 -7.98 2.63
CA MET A 22 -12.81 -7.23 2.57
C MET A 22 -11.57 -8.14 2.56
N MET A 23 -11.75 -9.44 2.73
CA MET A 23 -10.67 -10.42 2.81
C MET A 23 -10.71 -11.43 1.67
N PRO A 24 -9.57 -12.04 1.33
CA PRO A 24 -9.57 -13.22 0.47
C PRO A 24 -10.40 -14.36 1.09
N PRO A 25 -11.03 -15.23 0.27
CA PRO A 25 -11.79 -16.36 0.77
C PRO A 25 -11.00 -17.21 1.78
N GLY A 26 -11.59 -17.46 2.95
CA GLY A 26 -10.99 -18.29 3.98
C GLY A 26 -9.93 -17.60 4.86
N VAL A 27 -9.62 -16.33 4.62
CA VAL A 27 -8.68 -15.56 5.45
C VAL A 27 -9.47 -14.76 6.50
N PRO A 28 -9.15 -14.91 7.80
CA PRO A 28 -9.80 -14.13 8.85
C PRO A 28 -9.55 -12.63 8.68
N PRO A 29 -10.50 -11.77 9.13
CA PRO A 29 -10.34 -10.33 9.07
C PRO A 29 -9.14 -9.85 9.88
N ILE A 30 -8.27 -9.05 9.26
CA ILE A 30 -7.11 -8.45 9.92
C ILE A 30 -7.52 -7.40 10.95
N LEU A 31 -6.62 -7.13 11.89
CA LEU A 31 -6.86 -6.17 13.00
C LEU A 31 -7.33 -4.80 12.51
N LEU A 32 -6.75 -4.29 11.43
CA LEU A 32 -7.11 -3.02 10.84
C LEU A 32 -8.59 -2.96 10.46
N PHE A 33 -9.08 -3.95 9.72
CA PHE A 33 -10.47 -3.98 9.28
C PHE A 33 -11.45 -4.19 10.44
N ARG A 34 -11.08 -5.01 11.43
CA ARG A 34 -11.85 -5.15 12.65
C ARG A 34 -11.93 -3.85 13.46
N THR A 35 -10.90 -3.03 13.39
CA THR A 35 -10.90 -1.69 14.01
C THR A 35 -11.78 -0.72 13.21
N PHE A 36 -11.69 -0.71 11.89
CA PHE A 36 -12.54 0.11 11.02
C PHE A 36 -14.02 -0.22 11.16
N ALA A 37 -14.37 -1.49 11.33
CA ALA A 37 -15.75 -1.95 11.49
C ALA A 37 -16.46 -1.38 12.73
N ARG A 38 -15.76 -0.70 13.63
CA ARG A 38 -16.40 0.11 14.68
C ARG A 38 -17.15 1.32 14.16
N ASN A 39 -16.86 1.75 12.93
CA ASN A 39 -17.58 2.80 12.19
C ASN A 39 -17.94 2.26 10.79
N MET A 40 -19.07 1.59 10.71
CA MET A 40 -19.51 0.93 9.46
C MET A 40 -19.69 1.88 8.27
N PRO A 41 -20.23 3.11 8.42
CA PRO A 41 -20.29 4.07 7.32
C PRO A 41 -18.91 4.42 6.76
N MET A 42 -17.92 4.67 7.62
CA MET A 42 -16.54 4.93 7.22
C MET A 42 -15.94 3.69 6.53
N THR A 43 -16.12 2.50 7.12
CA THR A 43 -15.62 1.25 6.55
C THR A 43 -16.17 1.00 5.15
N ALA A 44 -17.45 1.28 4.92
CA ALA A 44 -18.06 1.13 3.60
C ALA A 44 -17.45 2.08 2.55
N ALA A 45 -17.16 3.32 2.94
CA ALA A 45 -16.52 4.30 2.06
C ALA A 45 -15.07 3.89 1.73
N MET A 46 -14.31 3.46 2.74
CA MET A 46 -12.92 3.01 2.57
C MET A 46 -12.82 1.71 1.75
N ASP A 47 -13.77 0.78 1.88
CA ASP A 47 -13.80 -0.44 1.07
C ASP A 47 -13.89 -0.13 -0.43
N GLY A 48 -14.67 0.88 -0.81
CA GLY A 48 -14.76 1.34 -2.20
C GLY A 48 -13.41 1.86 -2.73
N TRP A 49 -12.71 2.65 -1.95
CA TRP A 49 -11.38 3.15 -2.27
C TRP A 49 -10.34 2.03 -2.36
N GLY A 50 -10.24 1.19 -1.33
CA GLY A 50 -9.29 0.07 -1.31
C GLY A 50 -9.50 -0.93 -2.45
N ARG A 51 -10.76 -1.21 -2.83
CA ARG A 51 -11.05 -2.04 -4.01
C ARG A 51 -10.57 -1.42 -5.31
N TYR A 52 -10.62 -0.11 -5.44
CA TYR A 52 -10.06 0.58 -6.60
C TYR A 52 -8.53 0.41 -6.64
N GLU A 53 -7.85 0.68 -5.55
CA GLU A 53 -6.38 0.57 -5.46
C GLU A 53 -5.87 -0.86 -5.69
N LEU A 54 -6.61 -1.87 -5.25
CA LEU A 54 -6.28 -3.27 -5.44
C LEU A 54 -6.76 -3.83 -6.79
N SER A 55 -7.44 -3.03 -7.60
CA SER A 55 -8.02 -3.47 -8.87
C SER A 55 -7.06 -3.28 -10.04
N LYS A 56 -7.38 -3.96 -11.16
CA LYS A 56 -6.72 -3.75 -12.46
C LYS A 56 -7.04 -2.39 -13.12
N ARG A 57 -7.88 -1.57 -12.48
CA ARG A 57 -8.22 -0.22 -12.95
C ARG A 57 -7.18 0.82 -12.51
N LEU A 58 -6.39 0.49 -11.49
CA LEU A 58 -5.24 1.29 -11.11
C LEU A 58 -4.20 1.23 -12.24
N SER A 59 -3.63 2.36 -12.62
CA SER A 59 -2.61 2.46 -13.68
C SER A 59 -1.24 1.92 -13.26
N LEU A 60 -1.02 1.72 -11.98
CA LEU A 60 0.21 1.13 -11.44
C LEU A 60 0.21 -0.40 -11.57
N THR A 61 1.35 -0.97 -11.87
CA THR A 61 1.54 -2.42 -11.72
C THR A 61 1.48 -2.83 -10.25
N LEU A 62 1.31 -4.14 -9.99
CA LEU A 62 1.39 -4.65 -8.62
C LEU A 62 2.71 -4.26 -7.95
N ARG A 63 3.84 -4.39 -8.68
CA ARG A 63 5.16 -4.05 -8.19
C ARG A 63 5.28 -2.56 -7.84
N ASP A 64 4.88 -1.68 -8.76
CA ASP A 64 4.91 -0.23 -8.53
C ASP A 64 4.14 0.15 -7.26
N ARG A 65 2.93 -0.40 -7.14
CA ARG A 65 2.06 -0.15 -5.99
C ARG A 65 2.73 -0.58 -4.68
N GLU A 66 3.29 -1.79 -4.62
CA GLU A 66 3.92 -2.27 -3.39
C GLU A 66 5.21 -1.51 -3.06
N VAL A 67 6.03 -1.14 -4.06
CA VAL A 67 7.19 -0.26 -3.82
C VAL A 67 6.75 1.06 -3.17
N VAL A 68 5.69 1.70 -3.69
CA VAL A 68 5.17 2.96 -3.15
C VAL A 68 4.59 2.77 -1.75
N ILE A 69 3.79 1.74 -1.53
CA ILE A 69 3.15 1.49 -0.22
C ILE A 69 4.21 1.14 0.83
N ASP A 70 5.10 0.21 0.53
CA ASP A 70 6.13 -0.24 1.48
C ASP A 70 7.09 0.90 1.83
N ARG A 71 7.50 1.72 0.84
CA ARG A 71 8.33 2.90 1.12
C ARG A 71 7.59 3.95 1.94
N THR A 72 6.34 4.26 1.60
CA THR A 72 5.52 5.24 2.32
C THR A 72 5.30 4.81 3.77
N THR A 73 4.93 3.57 3.99
CA THR A 73 4.66 3.05 5.33
C THR A 73 5.91 2.98 6.19
N ALA A 74 7.07 2.64 5.60
CA ALA A 74 8.36 2.69 6.28
C ALA A 74 8.73 4.13 6.68
N ARG A 75 8.63 5.09 5.77
CA ARG A 75 8.90 6.52 6.03
C ARG A 75 7.99 7.10 7.10
N CYS A 76 6.71 6.71 7.09
CA CYS A 76 5.72 7.13 8.08
C CYS A 76 5.78 6.32 9.39
N ARG A 77 6.70 5.36 9.52
CA ARG A 77 6.83 4.46 10.68
C ARG A 77 5.54 3.69 10.98
N CYS A 78 4.82 3.31 9.95
CA CYS A 78 3.58 2.54 10.05
C CYS A 78 3.87 1.04 9.93
N GLU A 79 4.50 0.47 10.97
CA GLU A 79 4.98 -0.92 11.00
C GLU A 79 3.89 -1.94 10.69
N TYR A 80 2.68 -1.71 11.16
CA TYR A 80 1.58 -2.64 10.96
C TYR A 80 1.19 -2.75 9.49
N GLU A 81 0.98 -1.62 8.82
CA GLU A 81 0.60 -1.59 7.41
C GLU A 81 1.74 -2.13 6.53
N TRP A 82 2.97 -1.71 6.80
CA TRP A 82 4.16 -2.25 6.16
C TRP A 82 4.21 -3.78 6.28
N GLY A 83 4.03 -4.32 7.47
CA GLY A 83 4.06 -5.76 7.71
C GLY A 83 2.94 -6.53 7.00
N VAL A 84 1.74 -5.95 6.91
CA VAL A 84 0.62 -6.53 6.16
C VAL A 84 0.96 -6.59 4.66
N HIS A 85 1.44 -5.49 4.06
CA HIS A 85 1.76 -5.44 2.64
C HIS A 85 2.92 -6.37 2.28
N VAL A 86 4.00 -6.36 3.02
CA VAL A 86 5.13 -7.28 2.81
C VAL A 86 4.66 -8.74 2.91
N ALA A 87 3.89 -9.11 3.93
CA ALA A 87 3.44 -10.48 4.13
C ALA A 87 2.50 -11.00 3.02
N PHE A 88 1.64 -10.13 2.48
CA PHE A 88 0.65 -10.55 1.48
C PHE A 88 1.10 -10.36 0.04
N PHE A 89 2.01 -9.43 -0.24
CA PHE A 89 2.25 -8.99 -1.61
C PHE A 89 3.73 -9.03 -2.03
N ALA A 90 4.72 -9.04 -1.15
CA ALA A 90 6.14 -8.94 -1.53
C ALA A 90 6.56 -10.03 -2.53
N GLU A 91 6.23 -11.30 -2.28
CA GLU A 91 6.51 -12.40 -3.19
C GLU A 91 5.82 -12.21 -4.56
N ARG A 92 4.55 -11.82 -4.56
CA ARG A 92 3.77 -11.59 -5.78
C ARG A 92 4.24 -10.37 -6.58
N ALA A 93 4.80 -9.38 -5.90
CA ALA A 93 5.42 -8.20 -6.48
C ALA A 93 6.88 -8.48 -6.91
N SER A 94 7.39 -9.71 -6.67
CA SER A 94 8.77 -10.11 -6.93
C SER A 94 9.78 -9.19 -6.24
N LEU A 95 9.50 -8.79 -5.00
CA LEU A 95 10.43 -8.06 -4.15
C LEU A 95 11.36 -9.05 -3.46
N THR A 96 12.66 -8.80 -3.56
CA THR A 96 13.68 -9.58 -2.84
C THR A 96 13.87 -9.08 -1.41
N ASP A 97 14.42 -9.90 -0.52
CA ASP A 97 14.75 -9.49 0.86
C ASP A 97 15.64 -8.25 0.91
N ALA A 98 16.59 -8.13 -0.05
CA ALA A 98 17.44 -6.95 -0.17
C ALA A 98 16.63 -5.70 -0.52
N GLN A 99 15.63 -5.81 -1.40
CA GLN A 99 14.73 -4.70 -1.76
C GLN A 99 13.79 -4.32 -0.62
N ILE A 100 13.22 -5.29 0.07
CA ILE A 100 12.38 -5.06 1.26
C ILE A 100 13.19 -4.33 2.35
N SER A 101 14.44 -4.77 2.58
CA SER A 101 15.35 -4.09 3.52
C SER A 101 15.68 -2.67 3.08
N SER A 102 15.94 -2.46 1.79
CA SER A 102 16.25 -1.15 1.22
C SER A 102 15.04 -0.19 1.32
N LEU A 103 13.80 -0.65 1.06
CA LEU A 103 12.59 0.16 1.26
C LEU A 103 12.44 0.66 2.69
N THR A 104 13.02 -0.04 3.66
CA THR A 104 12.92 0.29 5.08
C THR A 104 14.07 1.17 5.57
N CYS A 105 15.31 0.84 5.22
CA CYS A 105 16.52 1.41 5.80
C CYS A 105 17.50 2.01 4.78
N GLY A 106 17.28 1.76 3.48
CA GLY A 106 18.12 2.23 2.38
C GLY A 106 17.47 3.36 1.57
N ASP A 107 17.89 3.47 0.32
CA ASP A 107 17.40 4.49 -0.61
C ASP A 107 17.41 3.99 -2.07
N ALA A 108 17.01 4.88 -3.01
CA ALA A 108 16.92 4.57 -4.43
C ALA A 108 18.27 4.27 -5.09
N THR A 109 19.39 4.60 -4.46
CA THR A 109 20.74 4.37 -5.01
C THR A 109 21.29 2.99 -4.65
N ASP A 110 20.61 2.24 -3.83
CA ASP A 110 21.03 0.89 -3.43
C ASP A 110 21.16 -0.05 -4.64
N PRO A 111 22.21 -0.88 -4.68
CA PRO A 111 22.47 -1.77 -5.82
C PRO A 111 21.37 -2.80 -6.11
N CYS A 112 20.46 -3.03 -5.17
CA CYS A 112 19.33 -3.95 -5.35
C CYS A 112 18.23 -3.39 -6.27
N TRP A 113 18.31 -2.13 -6.71
CA TRP A 113 17.38 -1.48 -7.62
C TRP A 113 17.95 -1.37 -9.03
N PRO A 114 17.85 -2.41 -9.88
CA PRO A 114 18.39 -2.39 -11.23
C PRO A 114 17.56 -1.56 -12.21
N HIS A 115 16.28 -1.29 -11.90
CA HIS A 115 15.35 -0.61 -12.79
C HIS A 115 15.14 0.84 -12.37
N ASP A 116 15.29 1.75 -13.32
CA ASP A 116 15.09 3.19 -13.08
C ASP A 116 13.69 3.52 -12.59
N ARG A 117 12.68 2.75 -13.04
CA ARG A 117 11.30 2.92 -12.58
C ARG A 117 11.16 2.73 -11.07
N ASP A 118 11.75 1.66 -10.50
CA ASP A 118 11.70 1.42 -9.06
C ASP A 118 12.37 2.57 -8.30
N ARG A 119 13.53 3.05 -8.79
CA ARG A 119 14.28 4.16 -8.19
C ARG A 119 13.46 5.44 -8.17
N LEU A 120 12.85 5.80 -9.30
CA LEU A 120 12.03 7.01 -9.40
C LEU A 120 10.79 6.96 -8.50
N LEU A 121 10.17 5.79 -8.33
CA LEU A 121 9.07 5.63 -7.37
C LEU A 121 9.52 5.84 -5.93
N ILE A 122 10.68 5.32 -5.54
CA ILE A 122 11.26 5.53 -4.21
C ILE A 122 11.57 7.02 -4.00
N GLU A 123 12.24 7.66 -4.96
CA GLU A 123 12.56 9.09 -4.94
C GLU A 123 11.30 9.96 -4.84
N ALA A 124 10.25 9.61 -5.58
CA ALA A 124 8.98 10.33 -5.52
C ALA A 124 8.32 10.24 -4.14
N VAL A 125 8.32 9.06 -3.52
CA VAL A 125 7.81 8.88 -2.15
C VAL A 125 8.64 9.68 -1.16
N ASP A 126 9.97 9.63 -1.27
CA ASP A 126 10.87 10.36 -0.37
C ASP A 126 10.68 11.87 -0.52
N ALA A 127 10.58 12.37 -1.75
CA ALA A 127 10.33 13.79 -2.01
C ALA A 127 8.99 14.27 -1.44
N LEU A 128 7.91 13.51 -1.68
CA LEU A 128 6.59 13.81 -1.10
C LEU A 128 6.60 13.81 0.43
N HIS A 129 7.29 12.84 1.03
CA HIS A 129 7.40 12.75 2.49
C HIS A 129 8.19 13.92 3.08
N ASP A 130 9.29 14.33 2.45
CA ASP A 130 10.23 15.29 3.01
C ASP A 130 9.88 16.75 2.65
N THR A 131 9.30 16.98 1.47
CA THR A 131 9.07 18.32 0.93
C THR A 131 7.62 18.62 0.54
N ALA A 132 6.75 17.62 0.53
CA ALA A 132 5.38 17.70 -0.02
C ALA A 132 5.34 18.14 -1.50
N ASP A 133 6.43 17.86 -2.24
CA ASP A 133 6.58 18.20 -3.65
C ASP A 133 7.27 17.06 -4.40
N VAL A 134 7.07 16.98 -5.72
CA VAL A 134 7.70 15.98 -6.60
C VAL A 134 8.30 16.65 -7.81
N SER A 135 9.47 16.19 -8.23
CA SER A 135 10.12 16.69 -9.46
C SER A 135 9.36 16.24 -10.72
N ASP A 136 9.45 17.05 -11.79
CA ASP A 136 8.80 16.75 -13.08
C ASP A 136 9.09 15.33 -13.64
N PRO A 137 10.31 14.78 -13.55
CA PRO A 137 10.56 13.40 -13.99
C PRO A 137 9.75 12.35 -13.21
N ALA A 138 9.57 12.55 -11.91
CA ALA A 138 8.79 11.64 -11.08
C ALA A 138 7.29 11.75 -11.38
N VAL A 139 6.79 12.96 -11.68
CA VAL A 139 5.41 13.19 -12.14
C VAL A 139 5.16 12.47 -13.47
N GLY A 140 6.06 12.58 -14.44
CA GLY A 140 5.95 11.91 -15.73
C GLY A 140 5.87 10.38 -15.63
N LEU A 141 6.59 9.80 -14.67
CA LEU A 141 6.57 8.35 -14.45
C LEU A 141 5.32 7.85 -13.72
N ALA A 142 4.88 8.58 -12.70
CA ALA A 142 3.65 8.27 -11.98
C ALA A 142 2.41 8.37 -12.90
N ALA A 143 2.49 9.21 -13.91
CA ALA A 143 1.48 9.38 -14.95
C ALA A 143 1.31 8.20 -15.91
N GLY A 144 2.11 7.17 -15.80
CA GLY A 144 1.92 5.92 -16.56
C GLY A 144 2.22 6.01 -18.05
N ASP A 145 3.08 6.94 -18.45
CA ASP A 145 3.38 7.18 -19.85
C ASP A 145 4.63 6.45 -20.34
N PRO A 146 4.51 5.40 -21.17
CA PRO A 146 5.57 5.10 -22.12
C PRO A 146 5.59 6.12 -23.27
N ALA A 147 4.64 7.05 -23.35
CA ALA A 147 4.45 8.10 -24.34
C ALA A 147 3.59 9.29 -23.84
N GLY A 148 3.59 9.63 -22.53
CA GLY A 148 3.05 10.89 -22.02
C GLY A 148 1.57 10.94 -21.62
N GLY A 149 0.96 9.93 -21.07
CA GLY A 149 -0.43 9.97 -20.62
C GLY A 149 -0.59 10.19 -19.11
N VAL A 150 -1.08 11.33 -18.72
CA VAL A 150 -1.28 11.83 -17.35
C VAL A 150 -2.34 11.06 -16.56
N LEU A 151 -2.07 10.86 -15.27
CA LEU A 151 -3.10 10.69 -14.26
C LEU A 151 -2.73 11.44 -12.98
N LEU A 152 -3.41 12.51 -12.74
CA LEU A 152 -3.83 12.96 -11.41
C LEU A 152 -5.34 12.93 -11.36
#